data_b5c9761bc1be7b1295fb306a5f15274b
#
_entry.id   b5c9761bc1be7b1295fb306a5f15274b
#
_cell.length_a   1.000
_cell.length_b   1.000
_cell.length_c   1.000
_cell.angle_alpha   90.00
_cell.angle_beta   90.00
_cell.angle_gamma   90.00
#
_symmetry.space_group_name_H-M   'P 1'
#
loop_
_entity.id
_entity.type
_entity.pdbx_description
1 polymer ?
#
loop_
_entity_poly.entity_id
_entity_poly.type
_entity_poly.pdbx_seq_one_letter_code
_entity_poly.pdbx_strand_id
1 'polypeptide(L)'
;MGVPIYLQLMEQVKHAIETGALRPGEQLPGIRPLAEELVMNPNTVAKAYRELEHEGVIELRHGAGAFVSAQARPKKLADAVRDAQPAIAAIVKRLRARGLTDEEIRRLFEAELAASSRIGGHR
;
A
#
# COMPACT_ATOMS: atom_id res chain seq x y z
N MET A 1 7.08 16.12 -25.68
CA MET A 1 8.01 15.39 -24.82
C MET A 1 7.29 14.48 -23.89
N GLY A 2 7.63 13.23 -23.92
CA GLY A 2 7.00 12.29 -23.05
C GLY A 2 7.71 12.14 -21.72
N VAL A 3 7.05 11.45 -20.83
CA VAL A 3 7.64 11.04 -19.56
C VAL A 3 8.67 9.95 -19.86
N PRO A 4 9.85 9.96 -19.22
CA PRO A 4 10.83 8.90 -19.42
C PRO A 4 10.23 7.52 -19.16
N ILE A 5 10.67 6.53 -19.91
CA ILE A 5 10.08 5.18 -19.84
C ILE A 5 10.20 4.57 -18.45
N TYR A 6 11.34 4.79 -17.77
CA TYR A 6 11.50 4.18 -16.44
C TYR A 6 10.48 4.75 -15.45
N LEU A 7 10.11 6.03 -15.59
CA LEU A 7 9.08 6.61 -14.72
C LEU A 7 7.70 6.03 -15.03
N GLN A 8 7.42 5.76 -16.31
CA GLN A 8 6.17 5.12 -16.68
C GLN A 8 6.08 3.73 -16.06
N LEU A 9 7.19 2.98 -16.10
CA LEU A 9 7.21 1.66 -15.49
C LEU A 9 7.02 1.74 -13.98
N MET A 10 7.66 2.71 -13.32
CA MET A 10 7.46 2.91 -11.89
C MET A 10 5.99 3.17 -11.57
N GLU A 11 5.33 4.02 -12.37
CA GLU A 11 3.92 4.32 -12.14
C GLU A 11 3.04 3.11 -12.35
N GLN A 12 3.36 2.26 -13.31
CA GLN A 12 2.60 1.03 -13.51
C GLN A 12 2.73 0.08 -12.33
N VAL A 13 3.93 -0.05 -11.76
CA VAL A 13 4.13 -0.88 -10.58
C VAL A 13 3.37 -0.32 -9.40
N LYS A 14 3.47 0.99 -9.17
CA LYS A 14 2.73 1.64 -8.08
C LYS A 14 1.22 1.47 -8.25
N HIS A 15 0.73 1.62 -9.47
CA HIS A 15 -0.69 1.45 -9.76
C HIS A 15 -1.15 0.02 -9.46
N ALA A 16 -0.33 -0.97 -9.83
CA ALA A 16 -0.66 -2.36 -9.55
C ALA A 16 -0.75 -2.62 -8.05
N ILE A 17 0.10 -1.95 -7.27
CA ILE A 17 0.05 -2.06 -5.81
C ILE A 17 -1.21 -1.36 -5.28
N GLU A 18 -1.52 -0.18 -5.81
CA GLU A 18 -2.70 0.59 -5.40
C GLU A 18 -3.99 -0.17 -5.63
N THR A 19 -4.06 -0.93 -6.72
CA THR A 19 -5.27 -1.67 -7.07
C THR A 19 -5.31 -3.07 -6.47
N GLY A 20 -4.21 -3.50 -5.82
CA GLY A 20 -4.13 -4.82 -5.24
C GLY A 20 -3.72 -5.91 -6.21
N ALA A 21 -3.40 -5.56 -7.46
CA ALA A 21 -2.90 -6.54 -8.44
C ALA A 21 -1.54 -7.10 -8.02
N LEU A 22 -0.72 -6.28 -7.36
CA LEU A 22 0.51 -6.71 -6.71
C LEU A 22 0.32 -6.57 -5.21
N ARG A 23 0.63 -7.60 -4.47
CA ARG A 23 0.40 -7.65 -3.02
C ARG A 23 1.70 -7.44 -2.26
N PRO A 24 1.62 -6.93 -1.02
CA PRO A 24 2.82 -6.85 -0.18
C PRO A 24 3.49 -8.21 -0.07
N GLY A 25 4.83 -8.22 -0.23
CA GLY A 25 5.62 -9.44 -0.16
C GLY A 25 5.67 -10.24 -1.44
N GLU A 26 4.87 -9.90 -2.42
CA GLU A 26 4.85 -10.64 -3.68
C GLU A 26 6.13 -10.40 -4.47
N GLN A 27 6.63 -11.46 -5.12
CA GLN A 27 7.83 -11.35 -5.93
C GLN A 27 7.51 -10.72 -7.29
N LEU A 28 8.33 -9.77 -7.69
CA LEU A 28 8.23 -9.12 -8.99
C LEU A 28 9.02 -9.92 -10.03
N PRO A 29 8.67 -9.76 -11.32
CA PRO A 29 9.48 -10.39 -12.37
C PRO A 29 10.93 -9.91 -12.30
N GLY A 30 11.86 -10.76 -12.72
CA GLY A 30 13.25 -10.36 -12.82
C GLY A 30 13.43 -9.29 -13.89
N ILE A 31 14.57 -8.62 -13.83
CA ILE A 31 14.84 -7.49 -14.73
C ILE A 31 14.84 -7.94 -16.20
N ARG A 32 15.58 -9.01 -16.52
CA ARG A 32 15.67 -9.44 -17.91
C ARG A 32 14.35 -9.99 -18.44
N PRO A 33 13.66 -10.88 -17.72
CA PRO A 33 12.35 -11.35 -18.22
C PRO A 33 11.35 -10.23 -18.42
N LEU A 34 11.32 -9.27 -17.52
CA LEU A 34 10.38 -8.15 -17.66
C LEU A 34 10.77 -7.27 -18.86
N ALA A 35 12.06 -7.01 -19.03
CA ALA A 35 12.53 -6.22 -20.16
C ALA A 35 12.17 -6.89 -21.48
N GLU A 36 12.30 -8.22 -21.55
CA GLU A 36 11.94 -8.95 -22.76
C GLU A 36 10.44 -8.87 -23.02
N GLU A 37 9.64 -9.07 -21.98
CA GLU A 37 8.18 -9.01 -22.10
C GLU A 37 7.71 -7.63 -22.58
N LEU A 38 8.29 -6.57 -22.04
CA LEU A 38 7.90 -5.20 -22.35
C LEU A 38 8.63 -4.62 -23.55
N VAL A 39 9.53 -5.38 -24.15
CA VAL A 39 10.38 -4.95 -25.28
C VAL A 39 11.09 -3.65 -24.88
N MET A 40 11.88 -3.73 -23.84
CA MET A 40 12.48 -2.59 -23.20
C MET A 40 13.93 -2.92 -22.83
N ASN A 41 14.78 -1.90 -22.76
CA ASN A 41 16.16 -2.09 -22.36
C ASN A 41 16.21 -2.56 -20.89
N PRO A 42 16.97 -3.64 -20.59
CA PRO A 42 17.09 -4.10 -19.19
C PRO A 42 17.59 -3.01 -18.24
N ASN A 43 18.44 -2.10 -18.73
CA ASN A 43 18.94 -1.01 -17.90
C ASN A 43 17.80 -0.08 -17.47
N THR A 44 16.80 0.08 -18.32
CA THR A 44 15.61 0.90 -17.98
C THR A 44 14.82 0.24 -16.87
N VAL A 45 14.63 -1.08 -16.96
CA VAL A 45 13.93 -1.82 -15.90
C VAL A 45 14.73 -1.76 -14.60
N ALA A 46 16.06 -1.95 -14.71
CA ALA A 46 16.93 -1.88 -13.53
C ALA A 46 16.83 -0.52 -12.84
N LYS A 47 16.80 0.56 -13.65
CA LYS A 47 16.69 1.90 -13.10
C LYS A 47 15.36 2.08 -12.37
N ALA A 48 14.25 1.62 -12.99
CA ALA A 48 12.95 1.71 -12.37
C ALA A 48 12.93 0.97 -11.03
N TYR A 49 13.49 -0.24 -10.99
CA TYR A 49 13.53 -1.03 -9.77
C TYR A 49 14.36 -0.36 -8.68
N ARG A 50 15.51 0.21 -9.04
CA ARG A 50 16.34 0.92 -8.07
C ARG A 50 15.60 2.11 -7.46
N GLU A 51 14.89 2.86 -8.32
CA GLU A 51 14.14 4.02 -7.84
C GLU A 51 12.97 3.61 -6.96
N LEU A 52 12.28 2.52 -7.33
CA LEU A 52 11.20 2.00 -6.50
C LEU A 52 11.71 1.52 -5.13
N GLU A 53 12.89 0.89 -5.12
CA GLU A 53 13.50 0.49 -3.87
C GLU A 53 13.85 1.72 -3.03
N HIS A 54 14.39 2.74 -3.66
CA HIS A 54 14.74 3.98 -2.98
C HIS A 54 13.51 4.61 -2.33
N GLU A 55 12.35 4.51 -2.97
CA GLU A 55 11.10 5.02 -2.42
C GLU A 55 10.44 4.09 -1.40
N GLY A 56 11.04 2.93 -1.15
CA GLY A 56 10.48 1.99 -0.19
C GLY A 56 9.31 1.17 -0.72
N VAL A 57 9.04 1.24 -2.02
CA VAL A 57 7.93 0.52 -2.64
C VAL A 57 8.25 -0.96 -2.82
N ILE A 58 9.50 -1.27 -3.15
CA ILE A 58 9.95 -2.66 -3.31
C ILE A 58 11.24 -2.88 -2.54
N GLU A 59 11.59 -4.16 -2.37
CA GLU A 59 12.85 -4.58 -1.75
C GLU A 59 13.62 -5.41 -2.77
N LEU A 60 14.90 -5.08 -2.93
CA LEU A 60 15.79 -5.89 -3.75
C LEU A 60 16.58 -6.80 -2.80
N ARG A 61 16.37 -8.10 -2.89
CA ARG A 61 17.05 -9.07 -2.03
C ARG A 61 18.14 -9.75 -2.81
N HIS A 62 19.35 -9.61 -2.32
CA HIS A 62 20.52 -10.18 -2.98
C HIS A 62 20.33 -11.68 -3.24
N GLY A 63 20.48 -12.08 -4.49
CA GLY A 63 20.35 -13.49 -4.89
C GLY A 63 18.94 -14.02 -4.95
N ALA A 64 17.94 -13.25 -4.53
CA ALA A 64 16.57 -13.73 -4.49
C ALA A 64 15.63 -12.96 -5.42
N GLY A 65 15.94 -11.69 -5.75
CA GLY A 65 15.14 -10.92 -6.67
C GLY A 65 14.49 -9.70 -6.04
N ALA A 66 13.46 -9.20 -6.71
CA ALA A 66 12.72 -8.02 -6.29
C ALA A 66 11.37 -8.41 -5.74
N PHE A 67 10.97 -7.78 -4.66
CA PHE A 67 9.71 -8.10 -3.96
C PHE A 67 8.99 -6.82 -3.59
N VAL A 68 7.67 -6.85 -3.64
CA VAL A 68 6.87 -5.73 -3.15
C VAL A 68 7.13 -5.61 -1.64
N SER A 69 7.35 -4.40 -1.17
CA SER A 69 7.64 -4.17 0.25
C SER A 69 6.53 -4.74 1.13
N ALA A 70 6.91 -5.36 2.24
CA ALA A 70 5.94 -5.93 3.17
C ALA A 70 5.00 -4.86 3.74
N GLN A 71 5.44 -3.61 3.81
CA GLN A 71 4.63 -2.50 4.29
C GLN A 71 3.90 -1.77 3.16
N ALA A 72 4.08 -2.19 1.90
CA ALA A 72 3.43 -1.52 0.79
C ALA A 72 1.93 -1.72 0.87
N ARG A 73 1.18 -0.68 0.58
CA ARG A 73 -0.29 -0.71 0.61
C ARG A 73 -0.81 0.10 -0.56
N PRO A 74 -2.00 -0.24 -1.07
CA PRO A 74 -2.62 0.60 -2.08
C PRO A 74 -2.68 2.04 -1.57
N LYS A 75 -2.33 2.98 -2.44
CA LYS A 75 -2.26 4.39 -2.04
C LYS A 75 -3.59 4.89 -1.49
N LYS A 76 -4.69 4.52 -2.13
CA LYS A 76 -6.01 4.92 -1.66
C LYS A 76 -6.28 4.43 -0.24
N LEU A 77 -5.89 3.20 0.03
CA LEU A 77 -6.08 2.63 1.37
C LEU A 77 -5.22 3.35 2.40
N ALA A 78 -3.95 3.60 2.08
CA ALA A 78 -3.06 4.31 2.98
C ALA A 78 -3.56 5.72 3.25
N ASP A 79 -4.03 6.41 2.20
CA ASP A 79 -4.58 7.75 2.34
C ASP A 79 -5.84 7.75 3.20
N ALA A 80 -6.71 6.75 3.01
CA ALA A 80 -7.94 6.65 3.80
C ALA A 80 -7.63 6.47 5.29
N VAL A 81 -6.65 5.62 5.60
CA VAL A 81 -6.22 5.42 6.99
C VAL A 81 -5.67 6.72 7.57
N ARG A 82 -4.79 7.37 6.82
CA ARG A 82 -4.18 8.62 7.27
C ARG A 82 -5.23 9.71 7.50
N ASP A 83 -6.19 9.81 6.59
CA ASP A 83 -7.22 10.83 6.68
C ASP A 83 -8.20 10.56 7.81
N ALA A 84 -8.45 9.29 8.11
CA ALA A 84 -9.37 8.91 9.17
C ALA A 84 -8.77 9.07 10.57
N GLN A 85 -7.45 8.99 10.69
CA GLN A 85 -6.81 8.97 11.99
C GLN A 85 -7.13 10.18 12.87
N PRO A 86 -7.08 11.42 12.35
CA PRO A 86 -7.43 12.58 13.20
C PRO A 86 -8.87 12.52 13.73
N ALA A 87 -9.81 12.04 12.93
CA ALA A 87 -11.19 11.91 13.34
C ALA A 87 -11.33 10.89 14.48
N ILE A 88 -10.66 9.75 14.34
CA ILE A 88 -10.67 8.70 15.37
C ILE A 88 -10.03 9.24 16.66
N ALA A 89 -8.90 9.93 16.53
CA ALA A 89 -8.21 10.49 17.69
C ALA A 89 -9.10 11.49 18.42
N ALA A 90 -9.83 12.32 17.69
CA ALA A 90 -10.73 13.29 18.29
C ALA A 90 -11.87 12.62 19.06
N ILE A 91 -12.42 11.54 18.49
CA ILE A 91 -13.49 10.78 19.16
C ILE A 91 -12.97 10.15 20.44
N VAL A 92 -11.81 9.50 20.38
CA VAL A 92 -11.22 8.86 21.56
C VAL A 92 -10.98 9.90 22.67
N LYS A 93 -10.40 11.04 22.29
CA LYS A 93 -10.11 12.10 23.25
C LYS A 93 -11.41 12.59 23.94
N ARG A 94 -12.46 12.77 23.14
CA ARG A 94 -13.73 13.24 23.66
C ARG A 94 -14.35 12.23 24.62
N LEU A 95 -14.29 10.95 24.29
CA LEU A 95 -14.85 9.91 25.13
C LEU A 95 -14.07 9.78 26.44
N ARG A 96 -12.75 9.87 26.39
CA ARG A 96 -11.93 9.87 27.59
C ARG A 96 -12.28 11.05 28.51
N ALA A 97 -12.49 12.22 27.91
CA ALA A 97 -12.85 13.41 28.66
C ALA A 97 -14.20 13.24 29.37
N ARG A 98 -15.06 12.39 28.83
CA ARG A 98 -16.34 12.09 29.45
C ARG A 98 -16.25 10.98 30.48
N GLY A 99 -15.08 10.42 30.70
CA GLY A 99 -14.84 9.44 31.75
C GLY A 99 -14.88 8.00 31.33
N LEU A 100 -14.97 7.73 30.03
CA LEU A 100 -14.95 6.34 29.56
C LEU A 100 -13.53 5.78 29.67
N THR A 101 -13.45 4.52 30.08
CA THR A 101 -12.17 3.80 30.08
C THR A 101 -11.83 3.35 28.68
N ASP A 102 -10.55 3.02 28.48
CA ASP A 102 -10.11 2.52 27.17
C ASP A 102 -10.85 1.24 26.79
N GLU A 103 -11.14 0.37 27.76
CA GLU A 103 -11.91 -0.86 27.50
C GLU A 103 -13.32 -0.55 27.03
N GLU A 104 -13.96 0.44 27.65
CA GLU A 104 -15.30 0.85 27.23
C GLU A 104 -15.27 1.43 25.82
N ILE A 105 -14.26 2.22 25.51
CA ILE A 105 -14.10 2.78 24.18
C ILE A 105 -13.90 1.66 23.16
N ARG A 106 -13.07 0.69 23.48
CA ARG A 106 -12.81 -0.45 22.59
C ARG A 106 -14.11 -1.21 22.31
N ARG A 107 -14.91 -1.44 23.34
CA ARG A 107 -16.18 -2.15 23.13
C ARG A 107 -17.14 -1.37 22.26
N LEU A 108 -17.18 -0.05 22.39
CA LEU A 108 -18.03 0.77 21.52
C LEU A 108 -17.65 0.63 20.06
N PHE A 109 -16.36 0.69 19.78
CA PHE A 109 -15.90 0.53 18.40
C PHE A 109 -16.18 -0.87 17.87
N GLU A 110 -15.97 -1.89 18.69
CA GLU A 110 -16.25 -3.26 18.26
C GLU A 110 -17.74 -3.47 17.98
N ALA A 111 -18.59 -2.92 18.83
CA ALA A 111 -20.02 -3.03 18.64
C ALA A 111 -20.47 -2.34 17.35
N GLU A 112 -19.89 -1.17 17.07
CA GLU A 112 -20.23 -0.44 15.86
C GLU A 112 -19.76 -1.18 14.60
N LEU A 113 -18.56 -1.75 14.66
CA LEU A 113 -18.05 -2.53 13.54
C LEU A 113 -18.93 -3.74 13.25
N ALA A 114 -19.39 -4.42 14.31
CA ALA A 114 -20.28 -5.57 14.14
C ALA A 114 -21.61 -5.18 13.55
N ALA A 115 -22.19 -4.05 14.01
CA ALA A 115 -23.46 -3.56 13.50
C ALA A 115 -23.35 -3.15 12.03
N SER A 116 -22.28 -2.42 11.70
CA SER A 116 -22.06 -1.97 10.33
C SER A 116 -21.83 -3.15 9.40
N SER A 117 -21.10 -4.16 9.87
CA SER A 117 -20.80 -5.34 9.07
C SER A 117 -22.07 -6.07 8.67
N ARG A 118 -23.04 -6.17 9.58
CA ARG A 118 -24.31 -6.86 9.28
C ARG A 118 -25.16 -6.08 8.27
N ILE A 119 -25.12 -4.77 8.35
CA ILE A 119 -25.91 -3.92 7.47
C ILE A 119 -25.19 -3.71 6.13
N GLY A 120 -23.89 -3.43 6.20
CA GLY A 120 -23.11 -3.06 5.05
C GLY A 120 -22.82 -4.19 4.11
N GLY A 121 -22.71 -5.35 4.60
CA GLY A 121 -22.46 -6.52 3.77
C GLY A 121 -21.38 -6.28 2.75
N HIS A 122 -20.97 -5.80 2.48
CA HIS A 122 -20.41 -5.80 1.60
C HIS A 122 -19.88 -5.62 0.83
N ARG A 123 -19.57 -5.65 0.58
CA ARG A 123 -19.10 -5.36 -0.28
C ARG A 123 -18.81 -5.62 -0.79
#